data_9dd8303c98792c6ae0c5af47e11ec4aa
#
_entry.id   9dd8303c98792c6ae0c5af47e11ec4aa
#
_cell.length_a   1.000
_cell.length_b   1.000
_cell.length_c   1.000
_cell.angle_alpha   90.00
_cell.angle_beta   90.00
_cell.angle_gamma   90.00
#
_symmetry.space_group_name_H-M   'P 1'
#
loop_
_entity.id
_entity.type
_entity.pdbx_description
1 polymer ?
#
loop_
_entity_poly.entity_id
_entity_poly.type
_entity_poly.pdbx_seq_one_letter_code
_entity_poly.pdbx_strand_id
1 'polypeptide(L)'
;MVNEYKQNLIKRIFTSFIIMMPIVFVIYYQNLIFFSLLISVVCLGAFYEWIKNNLDNKVLGLSVILNFGICSIIFIVMQDGKIISPYLLYLLIIINTAIFDTFAYIVGSNFGKTQIAKKTSPKKSYEGLFGGILFSGLYSYLICLIFNIDFLIIIYFIIGSIFALFGDLFISHYKRKIGIKDTGSILPGHGGILDRIDSHLLATPVKVIFVSQIL
;
A
#
# COMPACT_ATOMS: atom_id res chain seq x y z
N MET A 1 8.62 -7.63 30.44
CA MET A 1 8.62 -8.29 29.10
C MET A 1 7.22 -8.81 28.70
N VAL A 2 6.59 -9.77 29.42
CA VAL A 2 5.27 -10.31 29.02
C VAL A 2 4.15 -9.26 29.02
N ASN A 3 4.12 -8.35 29.99
CA ASN A 3 3.11 -7.29 30.09
C ASN A 3 3.28 -6.22 29.00
N GLU A 4 4.50 -5.84 28.65
CA GLU A 4 4.77 -4.88 27.56
C GLU A 4 4.42 -5.46 26.19
N TYR A 5 4.70 -6.74 25.97
CA TYR A 5 4.30 -7.43 24.74
C TYR A 5 2.77 -7.46 24.58
N LYS A 6 2.03 -7.81 25.66
CA LYS A 6 0.56 -7.80 25.66
C LYS A 6 -0.01 -6.41 25.42
N GLN A 7 0.54 -5.37 26.06
CA GLN A 7 0.10 -3.99 25.86
C GLN A 7 0.35 -3.53 24.42
N ASN A 8 1.50 -3.86 23.83
CA ASN A 8 1.80 -3.54 22.45
C ASN A 8 0.89 -4.30 21.46
N LEU A 9 0.55 -5.55 21.76
CA LEU A 9 -0.39 -6.34 20.95
C LEU A 9 -1.80 -5.71 20.99
N ILE A 10 -2.30 -5.36 22.17
CA ILE A 10 -3.61 -4.70 22.34
C ILE A 10 -3.65 -3.37 21.55
N LYS A 11 -2.59 -2.55 21.66
CA LYS A 11 -2.51 -1.28 20.90
C LYS A 11 -2.56 -1.54 19.39
N ARG A 12 -1.87 -2.57 18.89
CA ARG A 12 -1.89 -2.94 17.48
C ARG A 12 -3.27 -3.40 17.02
N ILE A 13 -3.93 -4.28 17.76
CA ILE A 13 -5.27 -4.75 17.44
C ILE A 13 -6.25 -3.55 17.40
N PHE A 14 -6.22 -2.70 18.43
CA PHE A 14 -7.09 -1.53 18.50
C PHE A 14 -6.87 -0.57 17.32
N THR A 15 -5.61 -0.29 16.97
CA THR A 15 -5.28 0.58 15.83
C THR A 15 -5.71 -0.04 14.50
N SER A 16 -5.59 -1.37 14.33
CA SER A 16 -6.10 -2.05 13.15
C SER A 16 -7.61 -1.89 13.00
N PHE A 17 -8.37 -1.99 14.09
CA PHE A 17 -9.82 -1.75 14.07
C PHE A 17 -10.15 -0.31 13.68
N ILE A 18 -9.44 0.69 14.24
CA ILE A 18 -9.65 2.10 13.91
C ILE A 18 -9.38 2.37 12.42
N ILE A 19 -8.37 1.73 11.83
CA ILE A 19 -8.05 1.87 10.40
C ILE A 19 -9.08 1.15 9.52
N MET A 20 -9.53 -0.04 9.94
CA MET A 20 -10.50 -0.83 9.17
C MET A 20 -11.90 -0.19 9.13
N MET A 21 -12.32 0.46 10.21
CA MET A 21 -13.67 1.02 10.33
C MET A 21 -14.02 2.03 9.21
N PRO A 22 -13.22 3.08 8.93
CA PRO A 22 -13.52 3.99 7.82
C PRO A 22 -13.44 3.32 6.44
N ILE A 23 -12.61 2.31 6.27
CA ILE A 23 -12.54 1.55 5.01
C ILE A 23 -13.84 0.79 4.77
N VAL A 24 -14.31 0.04 5.77
CA VAL A 24 -15.60 -0.69 5.70
C VAL A 24 -16.76 0.29 5.49
N PHE A 25 -16.75 1.42 6.17
CA PHE A 25 -17.76 2.46 6.01
C PHE A 25 -17.82 2.98 4.57
N VAL A 26 -16.69 3.31 3.95
CA VAL A 26 -16.62 3.79 2.57
C VAL A 26 -17.12 2.73 1.58
N ILE A 27 -16.77 1.46 1.80
CA ILE A 27 -17.20 0.36 0.94
C ILE A 27 -18.72 0.14 1.05
N TYR A 28 -19.27 0.25 2.26
CA TYR A 28 -20.69 0.04 2.51
C TYR A 28 -21.55 1.16 1.90
N TYR A 29 -21.17 2.42 2.13
CA TYR A 29 -21.93 3.58 1.64
C TYR A 29 -21.65 3.92 0.17
N GLN A 30 -20.54 3.46 -0.39
CA GLN A 30 -20.13 3.71 -1.78
C GLN A 30 -20.26 5.19 -2.19
N ASN A 31 -19.86 6.10 -1.31
CA ASN A 31 -20.01 7.53 -1.51
C ASN A 31 -18.67 8.20 -1.81
N LEU A 32 -18.62 8.94 -2.93
CA LEU A 32 -17.41 9.60 -3.41
C LEU A 32 -16.88 10.63 -2.39
N ILE A 33 -17.75 11.34 -1.67
CA ILE A 33 -17.33 12.34 -0.68
C ILE A 33 -16.60 11.66 0.49
N PHE A 34 -17.13 10.57 1.01
CA PHE A 34 -16.48 9.82 2.10
C PHE A 34 -15.17 9.20 1.66
N PHE A 35 -15.11 8.67 0.43
CA PHE A 35 -13.88 8.14 -0.12
C PHE A 35 -12.82 9.22 -0.31
N SER A 36 -13.17 10.34 -0.95
CA SER A 36 -12.24 11.45 -1.20
C SER A 36 -11.73 12.07 0.11
N LEU A 37 -12.59 12.17 1.12
CA LEU A 37 -12.20 12.64 2.46
C LEU A 37 -11.21 11.68 3.11
N LEU A 38 -11.45 10.37 3.06
CA LEU A 38 -10.53 9.36 3.59
C LEU A 38 -9.15 9.44 2.93
N ILE A 39 -9.12 9.47 1.58
CA ILE A 39 -7.87 9.59 0.82
C ILE A 39 -7.14 10.90 1.14
N SER A 40 -7.89 12.01 1.25
CA SER A 40 -7.30 13.31 1.59
C SER A 40 -6.66 13.31 2.97
N VAL A 41 -7.32 12.73 3.98
CA VAL A 41 -6.76 12.60 5.35
C VAL A 41 -5.48 11.77 5.34
N VAL A 42 -5.46 10.66 4.58
CA VAL A 42 -4.25 9.82 4.44
C VAL A 42 -3.11 10.61 3.77
N CYS A 43 -3.40 11.32 2.67
CA CYS A 43 -2.40 12.13 1.96
C CYS A 43 -1.87 13.27 2.83
N LEU A 44 -2.74 13.98 3.55
CA LEU A 44 -2.34 15.06 4.46
C LEU A 44 -1.48 14.54 5.61
N GLY A 45 -1.85 13.42 6.20
CA GLY A 45 -1.06 12.77 7.26
C GLY A 45 0.31 12.33 6.78
N ALA A 46 0.39 11.71 5.59
CA ALA A 46 1.66 11.30 4.99
C ALA A 46 2.56 12.51 4.66
N PHE A 47 1.98 13.57 4.12
CA PHE A 47 2.72 14.80 3.81
C PHE A 47 3.16 15.55 5.07
N TYR A 48 2.33 15.58 6.10
CA TYR A 48 2.71 16.11 7.41
C TYR A 48 3.95 15.37 7.97
N GLU A 49 3.97 14.03 7.90
CA GLU A 49 5.13 13.24 8.35
C GLU A 49 6.37 13.51 7.48
N TRP A 50 6.19 13.70 6.17
CA TRP A 50 7.29 14.08 5.27
C TRP A 50 7.95 15.40 5.71
N ILE A 51 7.14 16.43 6.00
CA ILE A 51 7.62 17.74 6.42
C ILE A 51 8.23 17.67 7.83
N LYS A 52 7.54 17.05 8.77
CA LYS A 52 7.94 16.96 10.18
C LYS A 52 9.33 16.33 10.34
N ASN A 53 9.61 15.30 9.55
CA ASN A 53 10.91 14.63 9.58
C ASN A 53 11.97 15.30 8.71
N ASN A 54 11.66 16.43 8.06
CA ASN A 54 12.56 17.10 7.13
C ASN A 54 13.13 16.15 6.06
N LEU A 55 12.28 15.26 5.50
CA LEU A 55 12.69 14.44 4.37
C LEU A 55 13.05 15.35 3.19
N ASP A 56 14.17 15.05 2.55
CA ASP A 56 14.65 15.85 1.42
C ASP A 56 13.62 15.96 0.29
N ASN A 57 13.72 17.04 -0.47
CA ASN A 57 12.91 17.30 -1.65
C ASN A 57 11.39 17.25 -1.37
N LYS A 58 10.90 18.25 -0.64
CA LYS A 58 9.47 18.38 -0.28
C LYS A 58 8.53 18.41 -1.48
N VAL A 59 8.97 18.97 -2.62
CA VAL A 59 8.19 19.03 -3.86
C VAL A 59 7.97 17.63 -4.42
N LEU A 60 9.00 16.80 -4.43
CA LEU A 60 8.91 15.41 -4.89
C LEU A 60 8.02 14.57 -3.96
N GLY A 61 8.16 14.72 -2.63
CA GLY A 61 7.28 14.08 -1.66
C GLY A 61 5.82 14.46 -1.89
N LEU A 62 5.55 15.75 -2.05
CA LEU A 62 4.20 16.24 -2.36
C LEU A 62 3.67 15.66 -3.68
N SER A 63 4.48 15.67 -4.74
CA SER A 63 4.05 15.16 -6.06
C SER A 63 3.69 13.68 -6.04
N VAL A 64 4.47 12.84 -5.35
CA VAL A 64 4.20 11.40 -5.24
C VAL A 64 2.93 11.13 -4.43
N ILE A 65 2.75 11.83 -3.31
CA ILE A 65 1.56 11.69 -2.45
C ILE A 65 0.31 12.21 -3.18
N LEU A 66 0.38 13.35 -3.87
CA LEU A 66 -0.73 13.87 -4.67
C LEU A 66 -1.08 12.94 -5.83
N ASN A 67 -0.07 12.37 -6.51
CA ASN A 67 -0.31 11.40 -7.58
C ASN A 67 -1.12 10.20 -7.07
N PHE A 68 -0.74 9.64 -5.93
CA PHE A 68 -1.50 8.57 -5.29
C PHE A 68 -2.95 8.99 -4.99
N GLY A 69 -3.16 10.16 -4.38
CA GLY A 69 -4.51 10.65 -4.03
C GLY A 69 -5.37 10.93 -5.27
N ILE A 70 -4.83 11.63 -6.25
CA ILE A 70 -5.54 12.00 -7.49
C ILE A 70 -5.91 10.74 -8.28
N CYS A 71 -4.97 9.82 -8.53
CA CYS A 71 -5.24 8.57 -9.24
C CYS A 71 -6.31 7.73 -8.53
N SER A 72 -6.30 7.69 -7.20
CA SER A 72 -7.30 6.96 -6.41
C SER A 72 -8.70 7.55 -6.59
N ILE A 73 -8.85 8.87 -6.54
CA ILE A 73 -10.15 9.55 -6.69
C ILE A 73 -10.65 9.44 -8.14
N ILE A 74 -9.78 9.70 -9.12
CA ILE A 74 -10.13 9.59 -10.55
C ILE A 74 -10.60 8.18 -10.89
N PHE A 75 -9.95 7.15 -10.34
CA PHE A 75 -10.35 5.76 -10.56
C PHE A 75 -11.81 5.51 -10.16
N ILE A 76 -12.22 5.97 -8.97
CA ILE A 76 -13.60 5.81 -8.51
C ILE A 76 -14.60 6.56 -9.41
N VAL A 77 -14.21 7.75 -9.91
CA VAL A 77 -15.08 8.56 -10.79
C VAL A 77 -15.22 7.95 -12.18
N MET A 78 -14.16 7.36 -12.72
CA MET A 78 -14.13 6.86 -14.09
C MET A 78 -14.71 5.44 -14.26
N GLN A 79 -14.83 4.68 -13.17
CA GLN A 79 -15.32 3.30 -13.25
C GLN A 79 -16.86 3.24 -13.25
N ASP A 80 -17.43 2.61 -14.25
CA ASP A 80 -18.89 2.46 -14.43
C ASP A 80 -19.55 1.51 -13.42
N GLY A 81 -18.76 0.66 -12.76
CA GLY A 81 -19.24 -0.29 -11.76
C GLY A 81 -20.13 -1.40 -12.29
N LYS A 82 -20.09 -1.71 -13.59
CA LYS A 82 -20.98 -2.71 -14.23
C LYS A 82 -20.73 -4.13 -13.74
N ILE A 83 -19.49 -4.50 -13.49
CA ILE A 83 -19.09 -5.86 -13.07
C ILE A 83 -18.84 -5.92 -11.58
N ILE A 84 -18.07 -4.95 -11.06
CA ILE A 84 -17.71 -4.82 -9.66
C ILE A 84 -17.87 -3.36 -9.27
N SER A 85 -18.34 -3.11 -8.04
CA SER A 85 -18.34 -1.75 -7.49
C SER A 85 -16.90 -1.16 -7.51
N PRO A 86 -16.71 0.10 -7.99
CA PRO A 86 -15.40 0.75 -8.02
C PRO A 86 -14.69 0.76 -6.66
N TYR A 87 -15.45 0.91 -5.59
CA TYR A 87 -14.93 0.91 -4.22
C TYR A 87 -14.40 -0.47 -3.80
N LEU A 88 -15.13 -1.53 -4.14
CA LEU A 88 -14.68 -2.90 -3.89
C LEU A 88 -13.44 -3.22 -4.73
N LEU A 89 -13.45 -2.84 -6.01
CA LEU A 89 -12.31 -3.06 -6.89
C LEU A 89 -11.06 -2.31 -6.39
N TYR A 90 -11.21 -1.08 -5.93
CA TYR A 90 -10.13 -0.32 -5.31
C TYR A 90 -9.59 -1.03 -4.06
N LEU A 91 -10.48 -1.56 -3.21
CA LEU A 91 -10.06 -2.36 -2.05
C LEU A 91 -9.25 -3.58 -2.48
N LEU A 92 -9.70 -4.31 -3.51
CA LEU A 92 -8.99 -5.49 -4.02
C LEU A 92 -7.59 -5.12 -4.54
N ILE A 93 -7.41 -3.94 -5.16
CA ILE A 93 -6.11 -3.40 -5.57
C ILE A 93 -5.20 -3.14 -4.36
N ILE A 94 -5.74 -2.54 -3.30
CA ILE A 94 -4.99 -2.28 -2.06
C ILE A 94 -4.61 -3.60 -1.38
N ILE A 95 -5.53 -4.54 -1.24
CA ILE A 95 -5.26 -5.86 -0.66
C ILE A 95 -4.18 -6.61 -1.45
N ASN A 96 -4.18 -6.55 -2.77
CA ASN A 96 -3.14 -7.17 -3.58
C ASN A 96 -1.73 -6.66 -3.24
N THR A 97 -1.59 -5.34 -3.04
CA THR A 97 -0.31 -4.75 -2.62
C THR A 97 0.10 -5.23 -1.22
N ALA A 98 -0.84 -5.29 -0.29
CA ALA A 98 -0.59 -5.80 1.07
C ALA A 98 -0.21 -7.30 1.06
N ILE A 99 -0.83 -8.11 0.20
CA ILE A 99 -0.46 -9.52 0.00
C ILE A 99 0.98 -9.62 -0.53
N PHE A 100 1.31 -8.84 -1.56
CA PHE A 100 2.67 -8.80 -2.09
C PHE A 100 3.69 -8.50 -0.99
N ASP A 101 3.51 -7.43 -0.20
CA ASP A 101 4.42 -7.05 0.87
C ASP A 101 4.53 -8.12 1.96
N THR A 102 3.41 -8.71 2.34
CA THR A 102 3.35 -9.75 3.37
C THR A 102 4.13 -11.00 2.94
N PHE A 103 3.87 -11.50 1.73
CA PHE A 103 4.54 -12.70 1.25
C PHE A 103 5.99 -12.44 0.83
N ALA A 104 6.31 -11.24 0.33
CA ALA A 104 7.68 -10.82 0.11
C ALA A 104 8.48 -10.82 1.44
N TYR A 105 7.86 -10.39 2.53
CA TYR A 105 8.47 -10.45 3.85
C TYR A 105 8.60 -11.90 4.37
N ILE A 106 7.55 -12.72 4.29
CA ILE A 106 7.55 -14.10 4.78
C ILE A 106 8.59 -14.94 4.03
N VAL A 107 8.58 -14.91 2.70
CA VAL A 107 9.54 -15.67 1.89
C VAL A 107 10.95 -15.11 2.05
N GLY A 108 11.09 -13.78 2.05
CA GLY A 108 12.38 -13.12 2.22
C GLY A 108 13.03 -13.38 3.58
N SER A 109 12.23 -13.47 4.65
CA SER A 109 12.76 -13.75 6.00
C SER A 109 13.17 -15.21 6.19
N ASN A 110 12.50 -16.15 5.53
CA ASN A 110 12.77 -17.59 5.68
C ASN A 110 13.78 -18.12 4.64
N PHE A 111 13.75 -17.62 3.42
CA PHE A 111 14.52 -18.15 2.30
C PHE A 111 15.47 -17.12 1.64
N GLY A 112 15.44 -15.85 2.08
CA GLY A 112 16.22 -14.78 1.48
C GLY A 112 17.73 -14.97 1.67
N LYS A 113 18.45 -15.06 0.57
CA LYS A 113 19.91 -15.14 0.52
C LYS A 113 20.53 -13.92 -0.15
N THR A 114 19.87 -13.41 -1.19
CA THR A 114 20.39 -12.34 -2.05
C THR A 114 19.67 -11.04 -1.82
N GLN A 115 20.33 -10.08 -1.17
CA GLN A 115 19.73 -8.79 -0.81
C GLN A 115 19.60 -7.87 -2.03
N ILE A 116 18.43 -7.23 -2.22
CA ILE A 116 18.17 -6.26 -3.30
C ILE A 116 18.82 -4.90 -2.98
N ALA A 117 18.67 -4.40 -1.75
CA ALA A 117 19.08 -3.06 -1.37
C ALA A 117 19.79 -3.04 0.00
N LYS A 118 21.05 -3.50 0.03
CA LYS A 118 21.86 -3.67 1.25
C LYS A 118 21.91 -2.45 2.15
N LYS A 119 22.03 -1.24 1.56
CA LYS A 119 22.17 0.02 2.31
C LYS A 119 20.83 0.59 2.80
N THR A 120 19.77 0.41 2.06
CA THR A 120 18.47 1.05 2.30
C THR A 120 17.54 0.15 3.10
N SER A 121 17.40 -1.10 2.66
CA SER A 121 16.53 -2.11 3.27
C SER A 121 17.18 -3.50 3.21
N PRO A 122 18.05 -3.84 4.18
CA PRO A 122 18.85 -5.08 4.13
C PRO A 122 17.99 -6.36 4.25
N LYS A 123 16.73 -6.25 4.65
CA LYS A 123 15.81 -7.37 4.78
C LYS A 123 15.09 -7.73 3.48
N LYS A 124 15.22 -6.91 2.42
CA LYS A 124 14.62 -7.19 1.11
C LYS A 124 15.53 -8.05 0.26
N SER A 125 15.01 -9.20 -0.19
CA SER A 125 15.73 -10.18 -0.99
C SER A 125 15.01 -10.46 -2.31
N TYR A 126 15.75 -10.96 -3.32
CA TYR A 126 15.17 -11.39 -4.58
C TYR A 126 14.22 -12.57 -4.41
N GLU A 127 14.53 -13.51 -3.50
CA GLU A 127 13.66 -14.64 -3.17
C GLU A 127 12.33 -14.13 -2.59
N GLY A 128 12.39 -13.10 -1.73
CA GLY A 128 11.19 -12.43 -1.22
C GLY A 128 10.37 -11.76 -2.32
N LEU A 129 11.03 -11.06 -3.25
CA LEU A 129 10.38 -10.46 -4.41
C LEU A 129 9.61 -11.51 -5.25
N PHE A 130 10.26 -12.64 -5.57
CA PHE A 130 9.59 -13.73 -6.30
C PHE A 130 8.42 -14.31 -5.53
N GLY A 131 8.55 -14.52 -4.21
CA GLY A 131 7.45 -14.94 -3.35
C GLY A 131 6.27 -13.95 -3.37
N GLY A 132 6.53 -12.66 -3.23
CA GLY A 132 5.52 -11.62 -3.31
C GLY A 132 4.80 -11.61 -4.67
N ILE A 133 5.53 -11.70 -5.78
CA ILE A 133 4.97 -11.75 -7.14
C ILE A 133 4.08 -12.99 -7.31
N LEU A 134 4.53 -14.16 -6.86
CA LEU A 134 3.77 -15.39 -6.96
C LEU A 134 2.42 -15.29 -6.26
N PHE A 135 2.42 -14.86 -4.99
CA PHE A 135 1.17 -14.75 -4.23
C PHE A 135 0.28 -13.60 -4.67
N SER A 136 0.84 -12.48 -5.13
CA SER A 136 0.08 -11.41 -5.79
C SER A 136 -0.60 -11.91 -7.06
N GLY A 137 0.10 -12.71 -7.88
CA GLY A 137 -0.46 -13.33 -9.09
C GLY A 137 -1.56 -14.34 -8.78
N LEU A 138 -1.36 -15.21 -7.78
CA LEU A 138 -2.40 -16.16 -7.32
C LEU A 138 -3.66 -15.45 -6.83
N TYR A 139 -3.50 -14.39 -6.04
CA TYR A 139 -4.61 -13.57 -5.58
C TYR A 139 -5.37 -12.93 -6.74
N SER A 140 -4.65 -12.36 -7.71
CA SER A 140 -5.26 -11.76 -8.90
C SER A 140 -6.02 -12.79 -9.73
N TYR A 141 -5.45 -13.99 -9.89
CA TYR A 141 -6.09 -15.11 -10.58
C TYR A 141 -7.42 -15.50 -9.91
N LEU A 142 -7.44 -15.60 -8.57
CA LEU A 142 -8.66 -15.87 -7.81
C LEU A 142 -9.71 -14.78 -8.00
N ILE A 143 -9.32 -13.50 -8.03
CA ILE A 143 -10.24 -12.39 -8.31
C ILE A 143 -10.85 -12.54 -9.70
N CYS A 144 -10.05 -12.84 -10.72
CA CYS A 144 -10.53 -13.03 -12.08
C CYS A 144 -11.59 -14.14 -12.16
N LEU A 145 -11.37 -15.26 -11.45
CA LEU A 145 -12.33 -16.37 -11.40
C LEU A 145 -13.62 -16.01 -10.66
N ILE A 146 -13.52 -15.33 -9.52
CA ILE A 146 -14.70 -15.01 -8.68
C ILE A 146 -15.60 -13.99 -9.36
N PHE A 147 -15.01 -12.98 -9.99
CA PHE A 147 -15.75 -11.85 -10.56
C PHE A 147 -15.92 -11.92 -12.09
N ASN A 148 -15.43 -12.99 -12.73
CA ASN A 148 -15.47 -13.16 -14.19
C ASN A 148 -14.85 -11.97 -14.95
N ILE A 149 -13.67 -11.53 -14.51
CA ILE A 149 -12.94 -10.41 -15.11
C ILE A 149 -11.82 -10.94 -16.01
N ASP A 150 -11.37 -10.10 -16.96
CA ASP A 150 -10.30 -10.43 -17.88
C ASP A 150 -8.99 -10.80 -17.13
N PHE A 151 -8.38 -11.92 -17.53
CA PHE A 151 -7.10 -12.39 -16.97
C PHE A 151 -5.93 -11.44 -17.20
N LEU A 152 -6.08 -10.45 -18.07
CA LEU A 152 -5.08 -9.39 -18.28
C LEU A 152 -4.80 -8.60 -17.00
N ILE A 153 -5.77 -8.51 -16.10
CA ILE A 153 -5.61 -7.89 -14.77
C ILE A 153 -4.47 -8.53 -13.96
N ILE A 154 -4.20 -9.83 -14.13
CA ILE A 154 -3.11 -10.52 -13.44
C ILE A 154 -1.77 -9.85 -13.76
N ILE A 155 -1.53 -9.55 -15.03
CA ILE A 155 -0.30 -8.89 -15.48
C ILE A 155 -0.19 -7.50 -14.86
N TYR A 156 -1.27 -6.74 -14.81
CA TYR A 156 -1.30 -5.39 -14.25
C TYR A 156 -1.08 -5.38 -12.73
N PHE A 157 -1.63 -6.37 -12.04
CA PHE A 157 -1.40 -6.53 -10.61
C PHE A 157 0.05 -6.90 -10.30
N ILE A 158 0.66 -7.77 -11.13
CA ILE A 158 2.07 -8.13 -11.00
C ILE A 158 2.98 -6.91 -11.27
N ILE A 159 2.72 -6.16 -12.33
CA ILE A 159 3.47 -4.93 -12.63
C ILE A 159 3.36 -3.96 -11.44
N GLY A 160 2.14 -3.70 -10.97
CA GLY A 160 1.94 -2.84 -9.80
C GLY A 160 2.62 -3.35 -8.53
N SER A 161 2.76 -4.67 -8.35
CA SER A 161 3.50 -5.26 -7.23
C SER A 161 5.01 -5.01 -7.32
N ILE A 162 5.57 -4.96 -8.51
CA ILE A 162 6.96 -4.52 -8.72
C ILE A 162 7.10 -3.04 -8.31
N PHE A 163 6.14 -2.19 -8.69
CA PHE A 163 6.12 -0.80 -8.27
C PHE A 163 5.91 -0.63 -6.75
N ALA A 164 5.27 -1.59 -6.06
CA ALA A 164 5.21 -1.61 -4.60
C ALA A 164 6.60 -1.72 -3.97
N LEU A 165 7.45 -2.62 -4.50
CA LEU A 165 8.84 -2.71 -4.06
C LEU A 165 9.58 -1.38 -4.23
N PHE A 166 9.42 -0.74 -5.39
CA PHE A 166 10.07 0.55 -5.65
C PHE A 166 9.56 1.66 -4.72
N GLY A 167 8.26 1.70 -4.41
CA GLY A 167 7.67 2.67 -3.48
C GLY A 167 8.25 2.56 -2.09
N ASP A 168 8.27 1.35 -1.51
CA ASP A 168 8.88 1.12 -0.20
C ASP A 168 10.39 1.42 -0.21
N LEU A 169 11.14 1.01 -1.23
CA LEU A 169 12.56 1.35 -1.33
C LEU A 169 12.80 2.86 -1.46
N PHE A 170 11.93 3.56 -2.18
CA PHE A 170 11.97 5.00 -2.34
C PHE A 170 11.81 5.71 -0.98
N ILE A 171 10.74 5.44 -0.25
CA ILE A 171 10.52 6.02 1.09
C ILE A 171 11.61 5.60 2.07
N SER A 172 12.02 4.33 2.04
CA SER A 172 13.11 3.82 2.86
C SER A 172 14.42 4.55 2.61
N HIS A 173 14.73 4.91 1.35
CA HIS A 173 15.92 5.69 1.01
C HIS A 173 15.93 7.04 1.73
N TYR A 174 14.84 7.80 1.66
CA TYR A 174 14.75 9.10 2.33
C TYR A 174 14.83 8.97 3.85
N LYS A 175 14.19 7.95 4.44
CA LYS A 175 14.29 7.67 5.89
C LYS A 175 15.74 7.42 6.32
N ARG A 176 16.48 6.58 5.57
CA ARG A 176 17.90 6.27 5.91
C ARG A 176 18.82 7.46 5.74
N LYS A 177 18.55 8.33 4.78
CA LYS A 177 19.35 9.54 4.57
C LYS A 177 19.38 10.47 5.78
N ILE A 178 18.29 10.53 6.53
CA ILE A 178 18.19 11.32 7.78
C ILE A 178 18.36 10.48 9.05
N GLY A 179 18.73 9.19 8.91
CA GLY A 179 19.05 8.32 10.05
C GLY A 179 17.84 7.77 10.82
N ILE A 180 16.60 7.93 10.31
CA ILE A 180 15.41 7.37 10.96
C ILE A 180 14.98 6.03 10.34
N LYS A 181 14.19 5.27 11.11
CA LYS A 181 13.59 4.01 10.66
C LYS A 181 12.12 4.17 10.35
N ASP A 182 11.37 4.82 11.19
CA ASP A 182 9.93 5.03 11.08
C ASP A 182 9.64 6.54 11.01
N THR A 183 8.62 6.95 10.23
CA THR A 183 8.32 8.37 9.99
C THR A 183 7.52 9.02 11.12
N GLY A 184 6.92 8.22 11.99
CA GLY A 184 6.11 8.76 13.09
C GLY A 184 5.56 7.70 14.02
N SER A 185 4.73 8.17 14.94
CA SER A 185 3.97 7.35 15.89
C SER A 185 2.48 7.73 15.90
N ILE A 186 1.99 8.30 14.80
CA ILE A 186 0.58 8.72 14.66
C ILE A 186 -0.35 7.51 14.83
N LEU A 187 0.10 6.34 14.34
CA LEU A 187 -0.63 5.09 14.49
C LEU A 187 -0.02 4.27 15.65
N PRO A 188 -0.64 4.26 16.85
CA PRO A 188 -0.09 3.57 18.02
C PRO A 188 0.23 2.10 17.73
N GLY A 189 1.49 1.70 17.89
CA GLY A 189 1.97 0.34 17.60
C GLY A 189 2.19 0.01 16.11
N HIS A 190 1.84 0.92 15.18
CA HIS A 190 2.00 0.76 13.74
C HIS A 190 2.98 1.74 13.08
N GLY A 191 3.47 2.76 13.79
CA GLY A 191 4.38 3.76 13.21
C GLY A 191 3.64 4.93 12.55
N GLY A 192 4.21 5.46 11.48
CA GLY A 192 3.64 6.57 10.74
C GLY A 192 2.62 6.15 9.67
N ILE A 193 1.83 7.10 9.19
CA ILE A 193 0.93 6.93 8.03
C ILE A 193 1.75 6.70 6.77
N LEU A 194 2.83 7.46 6.57
CA LEU A 194 3.72 7.33 5.43
C LEU A 194 4.37 5.94 5.38
N ASP A 195 4.69 5.34 6.55
CA ASP A 195 5.22 3.98 6.65
C ASP A 195 4.20 2.89 6.27
N ARG A 196 2.91 3.22 6.20
CA ARG A 196 1.83 2.29 5.84
C ARG A 196 1.42 2.37 4.38
N ILE A 197 1.69 3.50 3.74
CA ILE A 197 1.33 3.69 2.33
C ILE A 197 2.54 3.73 1.40
N ASP A 198 3.76 3.55 1.91
CA ASP A 198 5.00 3.66 1.14
C ASP A 198 5.00 2.78 -0.13
N SER A 199 4.62 1.51 -0.03
CA SER A 199 4.44 0.62 -1.17
C SER A 199 3.28 1.06 -2.08
N HIS A 200 2.19 1.56 -1.48
CA HIS A 200 0.99 1.99 -2.20
C HIS A 200 1.20 3.26 -3.03
N LEU A 201 2.11 4.16 -2.62
CA LEU A 201 2.36 5.43 -3.30
C LEU A 201 2.69 5.27 -4.79
N LEU A 202 3.40 4.22 -5.16
CA LEU A 202 3.72 3.92 -6.56
C LEU A 202 2.88 2.77 -7.13
N ALA A 203 2.54 1.76 -6.35
CA ALA A 203 1.77 0.61 -6.81
C ALA A 203 0.34 0.98 -7.20
N THR A 204 -0.36 1.75 -6.36
CA THR A 204 -1.77 2.06 -6.59
C THR A 204 -2.00 2.89 -7.86
N PRO A 205 -1.28 3.99 -8.11
CA PRO A 205 -1.42 4.74 -9.38
C PRO A 205 -1.25 3.86 -10.61
N VAL A 206 -0.23 3.00 -10.61
CA VAL A 206 0.03 2.09 -11.73
C VAL A 206 -1.12 1.10 -11.92
N LYS A 207 -1.55 0.43 -10.84
CA LYS A 207 -2.65 -0.56 -10.91
C LYS A 207 -3.96 0.08 -11.37
N VAL A 208 -4.36 1.22 -10.80
CA VAL A 208 -5.64 1.86 -11.14
C VAL A 208 -5.66 2.36 -12.58
N ILE A 209 -4.54 2.91 -13.10
CA ILE A 209 -4.44 3.34 -14.49
C ILE A 209 -4.61 2.16 -15.45
N PHE A 210 -3.93 1.04 -15.21
CA PHE A 210 -4.03 -0.13 -16.09
C PHE A 210 -5.38 -0.84 -15.98
N VAL A 211 -5.91 -0.99 -14.76
CA VAL A 211 -7.21 -1.64 -14.53
C VAL A 211 -8.36 -0.83 -15.15
N SER A 212 -8.28 0.50 -15.12
CA SER A 212 -9.30 1.35 -15.75
C SER A 212 -9.39 1.25 -17.27
N GLN A 213 -8.41 0.62 -17.93
CA GLN A 213 -8.43 0.41 -19.38
C GLN A 213 -9.17 -0.87 -19.80
N ILE A 214 -9.44 -1.79 -18.87
CA ILE A 214 -10.07 -3.07 -19.16
C ILE A 214 -11.53 -3.11 -18.71
N LEU A 215 -11.86 -2.44 -17.64
CA LEU A 215 -13.18 -2.44 -17.01
C LEU A 215 -13.92 -1.16 -17.29
#